data_9d2c21db0ac69a65c907d73e4460dff3
#
_entry.id   9d2c21db0ac69a65c907d73e4460dff3
#
_cell.length_a   1.000
_cell.length_b   1.000
_cell.length_c   1.000
_cell.angle_alpha   90.00
_cell.angle_beta   90.00
_cell.angle_gamma   90.00
#
_symmetry.space_group_name_H-M   'P 1'
#
loop_
_entity.id
_entity.type
_entity.pdbx_description
1 polymer ?
#
loop_
_entity_poly.entity_id
_entity_poly.type
_entity_poly.pdbx_seq_one_letter_code
_entity_poly.pdbx_strand_id
1 'polypeptide(L)'
;MSGRRILLGVASGGSPTAPFLDALGKLALPAGVAALERSVAVGNFIPAQRELIMDDALAQGFDYLFFVDDDIVLPPNALELLLQTAEADPATAVVGGLYYSRDSVRPIAVADWCSTDTSSAHVPAFTATSATFVDGVGFGCALLRVSSARTLSPPYFPAHIYIERSAHRVRQCDEDYLYCERVRDRGYFVRLDARVRCAHYDRTSDSSAPARWEDDAQTGTSRMIVAESGTTRLVPLDTSVPRVAETHARADVVYISVD
;
A
#
# COMPACT_ATOMS: atom_id res chain seq x y z
N MET A 1 -8.75 14.42 -26.41
CA MET A 1 -7.89 14.31 -25.21
C MET A 1 -7.20 12.95 -25.30
N SER A 2 -5.87 12.89 -25.19
CA SER A 2 -5.17 11.60 -25.11
C SER A 2 -5.60 10.93 -23.80
N GLY A 3 -5.91 9.62 -23.85
CA GLY A 3 -6.24 8.88 -22.62
C GLY A 3 -5.04 8.73 -21.70
N ARG A 4 -5.27 8.35 -20.45
CA ARG A 4 -4.22 8.16 -19.42
C ARG A 4 -3.33 6.96 -19.78
N ARG A 5 -2.03 7.11 -19.57
CA ARG A 5 -1.06 6.02 -19.64
C ARG A 5 -0.70 5.58 -18.23
N ILE A 6 -0.90 4.31 -17.93
CA ILE A 6 -0.65 3.74 -16.60
C ILE A 6 0.37 2.62 -16.73
N LEU A 7 1.39 2.64 -15.86
CA LEU A 7 2.32 1.53 -15.69
C LEU A 7 1.85 0.68 -14.52
N LEU A 8 1.59 -0.60 -14.73
CA LEU A 8 1.41 -1.58 -13.67
C LEU A 8 2.79 -2.06 -13.21
N GLY A 9 3.15 -1.72 -12.00
CA GLY A 9 4.42 -2.11 -11.38
C GLY A 9 4.24 -3.28 -10.42
N VAL A 10 5.01 -4.35 -10.62
CA VAL A 10 5.02 -5.52 -9.74
C VAL A 10 6.42 -5.74 -9.18
N ALA A 11 6.58 -5.51 -7.87
CA ALA A 11 7.77 -5.95 -7.14
C ALA A 11 7.57 -7.40 -6.71
N SER A 12 8.44 -8.32 -7.18
CA SER A 12 8.22 -9.75 -7.00
C SER A 12 9.45 -10.47 -6.47
N GLY A 13 9.23 -11.41 -5.56
CA GLY A 13 10.25 -12.40 -5.16
C GLY A 13 10.50 -13.50 -6.20
N GLY A 14 9.87 -13.41 -7.40
CA GLY A 14 10.02 -14.37 -8.49
C GLY A 14 8.97 -15.49 -8.49
N SER A 15 8.02 -15.47 -7.57
CA SER A 15 6.99 -16.50 -7.45
C SER A 15 5.62 -15.88 -7.18
N PRO A 16 4.98 -15.24 -8.18
CA PRO A 16 3.66 -14.65 -7.99
C PRO A 16 2.64 -15.72 -7.63
N THR A 17 1.69 -15.38 -6.75
CA THR A 17 0.67 -16.32 -6.30
C THR A 17 -0.41 -16.54 -7.36
N ALA A 18 -1.01 -17.74 -7.39
CA ALA A 18 -2.09 -18.02 -8.33
C ALA A 18 -3.32 -17.10 -8.14
N PRO A 19 -3.75 -16.78 -6.89
CA PRO A 19 -4.82 -15.82 -6.67
C PRO A 19 -4.50 -14.40 -7.18
N PHE A 20 -3.25 -13.94 -7.06
CA PHE A 20 -2.81 -12.67 -7.64
C PHE A 20 -2.95 -12.68 -9.17
N LEU A 21 -2.44 -13.73 -9.83
CA LEU A 21 -2.50 -13.84 -11.29
C LEU A 21 -3.95 -13.90 -11.80
N ASP A 22 -4.83 -14.64 -11.10
CA ASP A 22 -6.26 -14.69 -11.42
C ASP A 22 -6.94 -13.33 -11.26
N ALA A 23 -6.66 -12.64 -10.16
CA ALA A 23 -7.19 -11.30 -9.90
C ALA A 23 -6.71 -10.28 -10.92
N LEU A 24 -5.42 -10.34 -11.29
CA LEU A 24 -4.85 -9.47 -12.31
C LEU A 24 -5.48 -9.71 -13.69
N GLY A 25 -5.78 -10.97 -14.02
CA GLY A 25 -6.49 -11.34 -15.26
C GLY A 25 -7.94 -10.82 -15.32
N LYS A 26 -8.53 -10.49 -14.17
CA LYS A 26 -9.90 -9.95 -14.03
C LYS A 26 -9.95 -8.43 -13.86
N LEU A 27 -8.79 -7.77 -13.77
CA LEU A 27 -8.73 -6.34 -13.56
C LEU A 27 -9.34 -5.59 -14.75
N ALA A 28 -10.38 -4.81 -14.50
CA ALA A 28 -11.02 -4.00 -15.51
C ALA A 28 -10.17 -2.79 -15.88
N LEU A 29 -10.08 -2.50 -17.18
CA LEU A 29 -9.45 -1.28 -17.67
C LEU A 29 -10.47 -0.13 -17.62
N PRO A 30 -10.20 0.94 -16.83
CA PRO A 30 -11.13 2.07 -16.73
C PRO A 30 -11.31 2.82 -18.06
N ALA A 31 -12.48 3.42 -18.24
CA ALA A 31 -12.71 4.32 -19.35
C ALA A 31 -11.71 5.49 -19.33
N GLY A 32 -11.21 5.88 -20.50
CA GLY A 32 -10.23 6.97 -20.62
C GLY A 32 -8.77 6.58 -20.34
N VAL A 33 -8.48 5.31 -20.05
CA VAL A 33 -7.11 4.77 -20.02
C VAL A 33 -6.73 4.34 -21.43
N ALA A 34 -5.70 4.95 -21.98
CA ALA A 34 -5.21 4.67 -23.34
C ALA A 34 -4.27 3.45 -23.36
N ALA A 35 -3.51 3.26 -22.28
CA ALA A 35 -2.57 2.15 -22.15
C ALA A 35 -2.41 1.74 -20.68
N LEU A 36 -2.39 0.43 -20.45
CA LEU A 36 -1.93 -0.21 -19.21
C LEU A 36 -0.76 -1.12 -19.60
N GLU A 37 0.44 -0.63 -19.36
CA GLU A 37 1.68 -1.38 -19.62
C GLU A 37 2.17 -2.01 -18.32
N ARG A 38 3.12 -2.94 -18.38
CA ARG A 38 3.57 -3.69 -17.22
C ARG A 38 5.10 -3.62 -17.09
N SER A 39 5.57 -3.32 -15.88
CA SER A 39 6.97 -3.48 -15.46
C SER A 39 7.02 -4.42 -14.26
N VAL A 40 7.88 -5.43 -14.33
CA VAL A 40 8.07 -6.41 -13.26
C VAL A 40 9.53 -6.44 -12.87
N ALA A 41 9.83 -6.07 -11.63
CA ALA A 41 11.17 -6.19 -11.08
C ALA A 41 11.23 -7.40 -10.14
N VAL A 42 12.21 -8.27 -10.36
CA VAL A 42 12.37 -9.52 -9.58
C VAL A 42 13.62 -9.44 -8.73
N GLY A 43 13.50 -9.78 -7.45
CA GLY A 43 14.64 -9.79 -6.51
C GLY A 43 14.20 -9.95 -5.06
N ASN A 44 15.13 -9.69 -4.14
CA ASN A 44 14.92 -9.85 -2.72
C ASN A 44 14.92 -8.52 -1.94
N PHE A 45 15.00 -7.39 -2.64
CA PHE A 45 15.05 -6.07 -2.02
C PHE A 45 14.02 -5.15 -2.66
N ILE A 46 12.85 -5.09 -2.05
CA ILE A 46 11.66 -4.39 -2.57
C ILE A 46 11.93 -2.90 -2.88
N PRO A 47 12.64 -2.12 -2.04
CA PRO A 47 12.94 -0.73 -2.34
C PRO A 47 13.63 -0.54 -3.70
N ALA A 48 14.66 -1.35 -4.00
CA ALA A 48 15.35 -1.27 -5.29
C ALA A 48 14.47 -1.71 -6.47
N GLN A 49 13.57 -2.66 -6.27
CA GLN A 49 12.62 -3.06 -7.30
C GLN A 49 11.64 -1.93 -7.62
N ARG A 50 11.10 -1.28 -6.59
CA ARG A 50 10.20 -0.13 -6.76
C ARG A 50 10.91 1.06 -7.39
N GLU A 51 12.21 1.28 -7.07
CA GLU A 51 13.04 2.30 -7.71
C GLU A 51 13.15 2.08 -9.22
N LEU A 52 13.52 0.87 -9.65
CA LEU A 52 13.61 0.51 -11.08
C LEU A 52 12.29 0.72 -11.82
N ILE A 53 11.16 0.32 -11.21
CA ILE A 53 9.84 0.50 -11.80
C ILE A 53 9.45 1.99 -11.89
N MET A 54 9.82 2.80 -10.90
CA MET A 54 9.60 4.24 -10.94
C MET A 54 10.44 4.91 -12.03
N ASP A 55 11.70 4.49 -12.19
CA ASP A 55 12.56 4.96 -13.29
C ASP A 55 11.92 4.67 -14.65
N ASP A 56 11.38 3.47 -14.85
CA ASP A 56 10.63 3.10 -16.06
C ASP A 56 9.44 4.05 -16.27
N ALA A 57 8.65 4.30 -15.22
CA ALA A 57 7.48 5.17 -15.29
C ALA A 57 7.84 6.61 -15.69
N LEU A 58 8.92 7.13 -15.11
CA LEU A 58 9.42 8.48 -15.37
C LEU A 58 10.02 8.62 -16.77
N ALA A 59 10.86 7.65 -17.18
CA ALA A 59 11.56 7.67 -18.47
C ALA A 59 10.59 7.57 -19.64
N GLN A 60 9.54 6.78 -19.51
CA GLN A 60 8.54 6.55 -20.56
C GLN A 60 7.36 7.52 -20.50
N GLY A 61 7.29 8.40 -19.50
CA GLY A 61 6.29 9.45 -19.39
C GLY A 61 4.89 8.94 -19.12
N PHE A 62 4.74 7.96 -18.22
CA PHE A 62 3.43 7.53 -17.74
C PHE A 62 2.78 8.62 -16.87
N ASP A 63 1.44 8.66 -16.85
CA ASP A 63 0.68 9.57 -16.00
C ASP A 63 0.58 9.03 -14.57
N TYR A 64 0.42 7.71 -14.46
CA TYR A 64 0.30 7.00 -13.20
C TYR A 64 1.15 5.73 -13.17
N LEU A 65 1.56 5.37 -11.96
CA LEU A 65 2.18 4.10 -11.62
C LEU A 65 1.27 3.37 -10.64
N PHE A 66 0.79 2.17 -11.03
CA PHE A 66 -0.05 1.32 -10.20
C PHE A 66 0.79 0.17 -9.64
N PHE A 67 1.23 0.27 -8.40
CA PHE A 67 1.92 -0.82 -7.71
C PHE A 67 0.94 -1.87 -7.20
N VAL A 68 1.30 -3.13 -7.42
CA VAL A 68 0.61 -4.29 -6.87
C VAL A 68 1.65 -5.34 -6.47
N ASP A 69 1.63 -5.77 -5.20
CA ASP A 69 2.51 -6.86 -4.75
C ASP A 69 1.98 -8.22 -5.26
N ASP A 70 2.88 -9.16 -5.50
CA ASP A 70 2.60 -10.43 -6.18
C ASP A 70 1.82 -11.47 -5.37
N ASP A 71 1.27 -11.03 -4.23
CA ASP A 71 0.39 -11.78 -3.34
C ASP A 71 -0.87 -11.00 -2.91
N ILE A 72 -1.12 -9.86 -3.53
CA ILE A 72 -2.34 -9.08 -3.32
C ILE A 72 -3.41 -9.49 -4.33
N VAL A 73 -4.61 -9.77 -3.83
CA VAL A 73 -5.79 -10.13 -4.63
C VAL A 73 -6.67 -8.90 -4.79
N LEU A 74 -6.66 -8.34 -6.00
CA LEU A 74 -7.39 -7.11 -6.33
C LEU A 74 -8.87 -7.38 -6.62
N PRO A 75 -9.79 -6.49 -6.22
CA PRO A 75 -11.14 -6.47 -6.80
C PRO A 75 -11.06 -6.01 -8.28
N PRO A 76 -11.95 -6.49 -9.17
CA PRO A 76 -11.90 -6.17 -10.60
C PRO A 76 -11.94 -4.67 -10.92
N ASN A 77 -12.59 -3.87 -10.11
CA ASN A 77 -12.73 -2.42 -10.26
C ASN A 77 -11.68 -1.60 -9.48
N ALA A 78 -10.61 -2.24 -8.97
CA ALA A 78 -9.61 -1.56 -8.16
C ALA A 78 -9.03 -0.33 -8.85
N LEU A 79 -8.50 -0.50 -10.06
CA LEU A 79 -7.85 0.59 -10.78
C LEU A 79 -8.82 1.75 -11.10
N GLU A 80 -10.08 1.44 -11.40
CA GLU A 80 -11.10 2.45 -11.66
C GLU A 80 -11.34 3.34 -10.43
N LEU A 81 -11.55 2.73 -9.26
CA LEU A 81 -11.82 3.46 -8.02
C LEU A 81 -10.61 4.29 -7.57
N LEU A 82 -9.39 3.72 -7.64
CA LEU A 82 -8.17 4.46 -7.32
C LEU A 82 -7.98 5.66 -8.24
N LEU A 83 -8.22 5.48 -9.55
CA LEU A 83 -8.09 6.54 -10.54
C LEU A 83 -9.13 7.65 -10.30
N GLN A 84 -10.39 7.30 -10.02
CA GLN A 84 -11.42 8.27 -9.66
C GLN A 84 -11.00 9.13 -8.46
N THR A 85 -10.44 8.50 -7.41
CA THR A 85 -9.97 9.22 -6.22
C THR A 85 -8.76 10.11 -6.53
N ALA A 86 -7.81 9.63 -7.33
CA ALA A 86 -6.65 10.41 -7.73
C ALA A 86 -7.01 11.61 -8.61
N GLU A 87 -8.01 11.47 -9.47
CA GLU A 87 -8.42 12.54 -10.41
C GLU A 87 -9.38 13.56 -9.79
N ALA A 88 -10.05 13.19 -8.69
CA ALA A 88 -10.92 14.12 -7.96
C ALA A 88 -10.15 15.33 -7.37
N ASP A 89 -8.84 15.17 -7.11
CA ASP A 89 -7.99 16.23 -6.59
C ASP A 89 -6.57 16.09 -7.16
N PRO A 90 -6.10 17.07 -7.98
CA PRO A 90 -4.77 17.02 -8.58
C PRO A 90 -3.61 17.05 -7.54
N ALA A 91 -3.85 17.48 -6.31
CA ALA A 91 -2.90 17.42 -5.23
C ALA A 91 -2.76 16.01 -4.62
N THR A 92 -3.64 15.06 -4.97
CA THR A 92 -3.50 13.68 -4.53
C THR A 92 -2.38 12.98 -5.30
N ALA A 93 -1.28 12.69 -4.61
CA ALA A 93 -0.10 12.00 -5.17
C ALA A 93 -0.20 10.48 -5.08
N VAL A 94 -0.80 9.96 -3.99
CA VAL A 94 -0.90 8.53 -3.72
C VAL A 94 -2.31 8.17 -3.29
N VAL A 95 -2.85 7.10 -3.84
CA VAL A 95 -4.11 6.48 -3.39
C VAL A 95 -3.85 5.00 -3.15
N GLY A 96 -3.94 4.55 -1.90
CA GLY A 96 -3.85 3.13 -1.53
C GLY A 96 -5.22 2.46 -1.48
N GLY A 97 -5.29 1.19 -1.86
CA GLY A 97 -6.41 0.32 -1.55
C GLY A 97 -6.29 -0.23 -0.13
N LEU A 98 -7.42 -0.64 0.44
CA LEU A 98 -7.47 -1.21 1.78
C LEU A 98 -7.09 -2.70 1.73
N TYR A 99 -6.04 -3.07 2.45
CA TYR A 99 -5.64 -4.44 2.73
C TYR A 99 -4.95 -4.55 4.09
N TYR A 100 -4.77 -5.78 4.58
CA TYR A 100 -4.24 -6.04 5.92
C TYR A 100 -2.91 -6.80 5.82
N SER A 101 -2.05 -6.64 6.83
CA SER A 101 -0.84 -7.46 6.94
C SER A 101 -1.21 -8.94 7.15
N ARG A 102 -0.31 -9.87 6.72
CA ARG A 102 -0.57 -11.32 6.81
C ARG A 102 -0.69 -11.83 8.24
N ASP A 103 0.06 -11.25 9.13
CA ASP A 103 0.26 -11.67 10.53
C ASP A 103 -0.53 -10.81 11.52
N SER A 104 -1.24 -9.79 11.05
CA SER A 104 -2.07 -8.94 11.90
C SER A 104 -3.34 -8.52 11.18
N VAL A 105 -4.40 -8.31 11.93
CA VAL A 105 -5.68 -7.75 11.45
C VAL A 105 -5.64 -6.22 11.32
N ARG A 106 -4.45 -5.65 11.14
CA ARG A 106 -4.28 -4.20 11.00
C ARG A 106 -4.24 -3.82 9.53
N PRO A 107 -4.98 -2.79 9.12
CA PRO A 107 -4.86 -2.25 7.77
C PRO A 107 -3.45 -1.66 7.56
N ILE A 108 -2.94 -1.80 6.35
CA ILE A 108 -1.64 -1.22 5.96
C ILE A 108 -1.87 0.24 5.54
N ALA A 109 -2.23 1.05 6.53
CA ALA A 109 -2.36 2.51 6.42
C ALA A 109 -2.12 3.14 7.79
N VAL A 110 -1.55 4.34 7.81
CA VAL A 110 -1.18 5.04 9.04
C VAL A 110 -1.58 6.50 9.00
N ALA A 111 -1.95 7.02 10.16
CA ALA A 111 -2.13 8.46 10.44
C ALA A 111 -1.20 8.88 11.59
N ASP A 112 -0.91 10.17 11.68
CA ASP A 112 0.05 10.77 12.61
C ASP A 112 1.44 10.11 12.54
N TRP A 113 1.85 9.74 11.33
CA TRP A 113 3.12 9.06 11.08
C TRP A 113 4.19 10.04 10.57
N CYS A 114 5.37 9.93 11.16
CA CYS A 114 6.58 10.60 10.72
C CYS A 114 7.77 9.64 10.89
N SER A 115 8.70 9.63 9.95
CA SER A 115 9.85 8.72 9.96
C SER A 115 10.79 8.92 11.15
N THR A 116 10.84 10.15 11.69
CA THR A 116 11.68 10.51 12.85
C THR A 116 11.01 10.24 14.19
N ASP A 117 9.68 10.15 14.23
CA ASP A 117 8.90 9.82 15.43
C ASP A 117 7.63 9.04 15.05
N THR A 118 7.64 7.76 15.26
CA THR A 118 6.50 6.88 15.00
C THR A 118 5.61 6.64 16.22
N SER A 119 5.86 7.34 17.33
CA SER A 119 5.17 7.09 18.60
C SER A 119 3.69 7.48 18.57
N SER A 120 3.31 8.42 17.71
CA SER A 120 1.93 8.86 17.51
C SER A 120 1.19 8.08 16.43
N ALA A 121 1.90 7.25 15.66
CA ALA A 121 1.31 6.53 14.53
C ALA A 121 0.17 5.60 14.97
N HIS A 122 -0.95 5.69 14.29
CA HIS A 122 -2.12 4.86 14.56
C HIS A 122 -2.86 4.49 13.28
N VAL A 123 -3.77 3.52 13.37
CA VAL A 123 -4.67 3.18 12.28
C VAL A 123 -5.65 4.33 12.06
N PRO A 124 -5.74 4.90 10.83
CA PRO A 124 -6.66 5.99 10.56
C PRO A 124 -8.13 5.52 10.68
N ALA A 125 -8.99 6.42 11.13
CA ALA A 125 -10.42 6.20 11.01
C ALA A 125 -10.82 6.34 9.52
N PHE A 126 -11.53 5.37 8.99
CA PHE A 126 -12.03 5.40 7.61
C PHE A 126 -13.44 4.82 7.51
N THR A 127 -14.14 5.19 6.46
CA THR A 127 -15.44 4.62 6.11
C THR A 127 -15.31 3.69 4.91
N ALA A 128 -16.13 2.64 4.87
CA ALA A 128 -16.12 1.66 3.79
C ALA A 128 -16.51 2.23 2.41
N THR A 129 -17.01 3.45 2.35
CA THR A 129 -17.65 4.03 1.15
C THR A 129 -16.91 5.22 0.57
N SER A 130 -15.82 5.65 1.17
CA SER A 130 -15.09 6.86 0.73
C SER A 130 -13.58 6.74 0.90
N ALA A 131 -12.88 7.64 0.23
CA ALA A 131 -11.45 7.83 0.43
C ALA A 131 -11.20 8.80 1.61
N THR A 132 -10.19 8.48 2.42
CA THR A 132 -9.80 9.24 3.61
C THR A 132 -8.36 9.73 3.46
N PHE A 133 -8.04 10.92 3.97
CA PHE A 133 -6.65 11.40 4.08
C PHE A 133 -5.91 10.59 5.14
N VAL A 134 -4.68 10.20 4.80
CA VAL A 134 -3.80 9.43 5.67
C VAL A 134 -2.36 9.90 5.49
N ASP A 135 -1.46 9.52 6.38
CA ASP A 135 -0.05 9.87 6.26
C ASP A 135 0.75 8.87 5.45
N GLY A 136 0.32 7.62 5.42
CA GLY A 136 0.97 6.59 4.63
C GLY A 136 0.04 5.42 4.33
N VAL A 137 0.30 4.76 3.22
CA VAL A 137 -0.33 3.51 2.77
C VAL A 137 0.74 2.56 2.28
N GLY A 138 0.50 1.26 2.41
CA GLY A 138 1.36 0.26 1.78
C GLY A 138 1.16 0.20 0.27
N PHE A 139 2.21 -0.18 -0.44
CA PHE A 139 2.19 -0.22 -1.92
C PHE A 139 1.88 -1.60 -2.50
N GLY A 140 1.33 -2.49 -1.68
CA GLY A 140 0.75 -3.74 -2.18
C GLY A 140 -0.47 -3.53 -3.07
N CYS A 141 -1.16 -2.38 -2.94
CA CYS A 141 -2.17 -1.89 -3.88
C CYS A 141 -2.20 -0.36 -3.80
N ALA A 142 -1.46 0.34 -4.66
CA ALA A 142 -1.37 1.78 -4.63
C ALA A 142 -1.20 2.40 -6.02
N LEU A 143 -1.97 3.46 -6.30
CA LEU A 143 -1.85 4.27 -7.50
C LEU A 143 -1.10 5.56 -7.18
N LEU A 144 0.04 5.77 -7.83
CA LEU A 144 0.91 6.93 -7.67
C LEU A 144 0.80 7.84 -8.89
N ARG A 145 0.67 9.14 -8.67
CA ARG A 145 0.77 10.15 -9.72
C ARG A 145 2.24 10.39 -10.07
N VAL A 146 2.69 10.00 -11.27
CA VAL A 146 4.11 10.08 -11.68
C VAL A 146 4.65 11.51 -11.65
N SER A 147 3.81 12.52 -11.92
CA SER A 147 4.25 13.92 -11.86
C SER A 147 4.64 14.37 -10.45
N SER A 148 4.10 13.78 -9.38
CA SER A 148 4.52 14.09 -8.02
C SER A 148 5.93 13.55 -7.71
N ALA A 149 6.29 12.38 -8.25
CA ALA A 149 7.64 11.83 -8.11
C ALA A 149 8.71 12.73 -8.73
N ARG A 150 8.38 13.47 -9.81
CA ARG A 150 9.32 14.43 -10.43
C ARG A 150 9.72 15.59 -9.50
N THR A 151 9.01 15.80 -8.40
CA THR A 151 9.36 16.83 -7.40
C THR A 151 10.32 16.32 -6.33
N LEU A 152 10.61 15.02 -6.35
CA LEU A 152 11.52 14.35 -5.44
C LEU A 152 12.88 14.15 -6.11
N SER A 153 13.93 14.02 -5.29
CA SER A 153 15.24 13.55 -5.73
C SER A 153 15.36 12.04 -5.51
N PRO A 154 15.97 11.27 -6.42
CA PRO A 154 16.26 9.87 -6.15
C PRO A 154 17.22 9.73 -4.93
N PRO A 155 17.21 8.58 -4.23
CA PRO A 155 16.30 7.45 -4.46
C PRO A 155 14.86 7.81 -4.08
N TYR A 156 13.87 7.35 -4.86
CA TYR A 156 12.44 7.61 -4.59
C TYR A 156 11.96 6.77 -3.41
N PHE A 157 12.48 5.54 -3.29
CA PHE A 157 12.15 4.56 -2.25
C PHE A 157 13.36 4.27 -1.36
N PRO A 158 13.79 5.24 -0.52
CA PRO A 158 14.92 5.01 0.37
C PRO A 158 14.57 3.92 1.39
N ALA A 159 15.55 3.09 1.71
CA ALA A 159 15.41 2.10 2.76
C ALA A 159 16.09 2.59 4.03
N HIS A 160 15.33 2.70 5.12
CA HIS A 160 15.90 2.94 6.44
C HIS A 160 16.01 1.65 7.21
N ILE A 161 17.18 1.37 7.75
CA ILE A 161 17.43 0.21 8.59
C ILE A 161 17.53 0.67 10.04
N TYR A 162 16.69 0.12 10.89
CA TYR A 162 16.71 0.36 12.33
C TYR A 162 17.37 -0.83 13.04
N ILE A 163 18.36 -0.55 13.89
CA ILE A 163 19.00 -1.56 14.71
C ILE A 163 18.54 -1.35 16.16
N GLU A 164 17.67 -2.21 16.63
CA GLU A 164 17.25 -2.28 18.04
C GLU A 164 18.25 -3.18 18.79
N ARG A 165 19.29 -2.59 19.38
CA ARG A 165 20.37 -3.36 20.04
C ARG A 165 19.89 -4.15 21.26
N SER A 166 19.00 -3.56 22.07
CA SER A 166 18.40 -4.21 23.24
C SER A 166 17.59 -5.46 22.88
N ALA A 167 16.93 -5.44 21.71
CA ALA A 167 16.10 -6.56 21.25
C ALA A 167 16.81 -7.48 20.25
N HIS A 168 18.08 -7.24 19.94
CA HIS A 168 18.83 -7.97 18.89
C HIS A 168 18.05 -8.04 17.56
N ARG A 169 17.35 -6.96 17.19
CA ARG A 169 16.52 -6.86 16.00
C ARG A 169 17.07 -5.86 14.99
N VAL A 170 16.98 -6.25 13.73
CA VAL A 170 17.11 -5.34 12.60
C VAL A 170 15.71 -5.19 12.00
N ARG A 171 15.24 -3.95 11.89
CA ARG A 171 13.99 -3.62 11.19
C ARG A 171 14.34 -2.75 9.99
N GLN A 172 13.67 -3.00 8.89
CA GLN A 172 13.64 -2.08 7.76
C GLN A 172 12.41 -1.19 7.93
N CYS A 173 12.58 0.11 7.73
CA CYS A 173 11.42 0.99 7.59
C CYS A 173 10.84 0.81 6.20
N ASP A 174 9.52 0.77 6.18
CA ASP A 174 8.77 0.57 4.97
C ASP A 174 8.98 1.77 4.01
N GLU A 175 9.59 1.52 2.88
CA GLU A 175 9.93 2.51 1.86
C GLU A 175 8.71 3.22 1.27
N ASP A 176 7.56 2.55 1.31
CA ASP A 176 6.26 3.08 0.91
C ASP A 176 5.80 4.23 1.82
N TYR A 177 5.93 4.09 3.14
CA TYR A 177 5.62 5.17 4.07
C TYR A 177 6.60 6.34 3.94
N LEU A 178 7.89 6.05 3.70
CA LEU A 178 8.88 7.10 3.43
C LEU A 178 8.57 7.86 2.14
N TYR A 179 8.14 7.17 1.08
CA TYR A 179 7.67 7.83 -0.13
C TYR A 179 6.46 8.73 0.15
N CYS A 180 5.49 8.22 0.91
CA CYS A 180 4.31 9.00 1.31
C CYS A 180 4.68 10.26 2.09
N GLU A 181 5.62 10.18 3.04
CA GLU A 181 6.12 11.34 3.78
C GLU A 181 6.75 12.36 2.83
N ARG A 182 7.63 11.92 1.94
CA ARG A 182 8.34 12.80 1.00
C ARG A 182 7.40 13.54 0.05
N VAL A 183 6.33 12.92 -0.44
CA VAL A 183 5.35 13.64 -1.27
C VAL A 183 4.49 14.59 -0.44
N ARG A 184 4.18 14.26 0.83
CA ARG A 184 3.48 15.18 1.75
C ARG A 184 4.31 16.42 2.05
N ASP A 185 5.62 16.27 2.22
CA ASP A 185 6.58 17.39 2.40
C ASP A 185 6.62 18.34 1.19
N ARG A 186 6.17 17.88 0.04
CA ARG A 186 6.00 18.69 -1.18
C ARG A 186 4.59 19.27 -1.34
N GLY A 187 3.73 19.10 -0.33
CA GLY A 187 2.35 19.63 -0.32
C GLY A 187 1.33 18.76 -1.02
N TYR A 188 1.67 17.52 -1.34
CA TYR A 188 0.72 16.56 -1.89
C TYR A 188 -0.04 15.81 -0.79
N PHE A 189 -1.12 15.15 -1.20
CA PHE A 189 -1.94 14.32 -0.33
C PHE A 189 -1.77 12.83 -0.60
N VAL A 190 -1.89 12.05 0.47
CA VAL A 190 -2.01 10.59 0.44
C VAL A 190 -3.41 10.22 0.91
N ARG A 191 -4.05 9.29 0.21
CA ARG A 191 -5.41 8.84 0.54
C ARG A 191 -5.48 7.32 0.63
N LEU A 192 -6.26 6.82 1.56
CA LEU A 192 -6.73 5.43 1.61
C LEU A 192 -8.13 5.38 1.01
N ASP A 193 -8.32 4.60 -0.06
CA ASP A 193 -9.65 4.36 -0.63
C ASP A 193 -10.21 3.02 -0.15
N ALA A 194 -11.01 3.06 0.90
CA ALA A 194 -11.57 1.86 1.50
C ALA A 194 -12.67 1.16 0.66
N ARG A 195 -13.04 1.72 -0.48
CA ARG A 195 -13.89 1.04 -1.48
C ARG A 195 -13.11 -0.04 -2.23
N VAL A 196 -11.78 0.13 -2.33
CA VAL A 196 -10.87 -0.85 -2.95
C VAL A 196 -10.40 -1.81 -1.88
N ARG A 197 -11.07 -2.95 -1.77
CA ARG A 197 -10.80 -3.95 -0.74
C ARG A 197 -10.05 -5.12 -1.33
N CYS A 198 -8.77 -5.22 -0.99
CA CYS A 198 -7.91 -6.29 -1.45
C CYS A 198 -7.79 -7.38 -0.39
N ALA A 199 -7.57 -8.62 -0.83
CA ALA A 199 -7.12 -9.66 0.05
C ALA A 199 -5.60 -9.79 -0.02
N HIS A 200 -4.97 -10.18 1.08
CA HIS A 200 -3.54 -10.48 1.15
C HIS A 200 -3.37 -11.99 1.28
N TYR A 201 -2.78 -12.61 0.28
CA TYR A 201 -2.60 -14.06 0.28
C TYR A 201 -1.39 -14.44 1.13
N ASP A 202 -1.62 -15.33 2.11
CA ASP A 202 -0.52 -15.89 2.90
C ASP A 202 -0.02 -17.19 2.27
N ARG A 203 1.22 -17.17 1.81
CA ARG A 203 1.89 -18.32 1.21
C ARG A 203 2.23 -19.44 2.20
N THR A 204 2.27 -19.13 3.51
CA THR A 204 2.71 -20.09 4.53
C THR A 204 1.56 -20.94 5.06
N SER A 205 0.36 -20.39 5.07
CA SER A 205 -0.82 -21.07 5.62
C SER A 205 -1.53 -21.99 4.61
N ASP A 206 -1.11 -21.96 3.32
CA ASP A 206 -1.80 -22.65 2.21
C ASP A 206 -3.33 -22.44 2.21
N SER A 207 -3.76 -21.38 2.90
CA SER A 207 -5.16 -21.03 2.96
C SER A 207 -5.57 -20.38 1.65
N SER A 208 -6.14 -21.16 0.77
CA SER A 208 -6.63 -20.78 -0.55
C SER A 208 -7.87 -19.88 -0.52
N ALA A 209 -8.32 -19.47 0.65
CA ALA A 209 -9.47 -18.59 0.77
C ALA A 209 -9.01 -17.13 0.83
N PRO A 210 -9.32 -16.31 -0.19
CA PRO A 210 -9.12 -14.88 -0.10
C PRO A 210 -9.93 -14.34 1.10
N ALA A 211 -9.38 -13.35 1.80
CA ALA A 211 -10.13 -12.64 2.81
C ALA A 211 -11.45 -12.15 2.20
N ARG A 212 -12.55 -12.45 2.84
CA ARG A 212 -13.88 -11.98 2.46
C ARG A 212 -14.27 -10.83 3.36
N TRP A 213 -15.00 -9.90 2.79
CA TRP A 213 -15.50 -8.74 3.50
C TRP A 213 -17.00 -8.90 3.72
N GLU A 214 -17.46 -8.68 4.94
CA GLU A 214 -18.88 -8.51 5.24
C GLU A 214 -19.14 -7.09 5.68
N ASP A 215 -20.09 -6.45 5.03
CA ASP A 215 -20.56 -5.11 5.36
C ASP A 215 -21.76 -5.20 6.28
N ASP A 216 -21.65 -4.57 7.43
CA ASP A 216 -22.81 -4.32 8.28
C ASP A 216 -23.50 -3.04 7.79
N ALA A 217 -24.61 -3.22 7.10
CA ALA A 217 -25.39 -2.11 6.54
C ALA A 217 -26.03 -1.21 7.63
N GLN A 218 -26.14 -1.68 8.88
CA GLN A 218 -26.73 -0.92 9.97
C GLN A 218 -25.69 -0.02 10.65
N THR A 219 -24.46 -0.49 10.77
CA THR A 219 -23.39 0.25 11.46
C THR A 219 -22.43 0.95 10.50
N GLY A 220 -22.50 0.64 9.20
CA GLY A 220 -21.54 1.12 8.19
C GLY A 220 -20.13 0.56 8.38
N THR A 221 -19.97 -0.46 9.23
CA THR A 221 -18.68 -1.11 9.49
C THR A 221 -18.48 -2.26 8.52
N SER A 222 -17.24 -2.45 8.09
CA SER A 222 -16.82 -3.61 7.29
C SER A 222 -16.00 -4.56 8.17
N ARG A 223 -16.21 -5.84 8.00
CA ARG A 223 -15.46 -6.89 8.70
C ARG A 223 -14.74 -7.76 7.69
N MET A 224 -13.50 -8.08 7.98
CA MET A 224 -12.76 -9.07 7.22
C MET A 224 -13.03 -10.46 7.79
N ILE A 225 -13.41 -11.41 6.92
CA ILE A 225 -13.56 -12.81 7.28
C ILE A 225 -12.23 -13.49 6.97
N VAL A 226 -11.53 -13.90 8.01
CA VAL A 226 -10.34 -14.76 7.88
C VAL A 226 -10.80 -16.21 7.99
N ALA A 227 -10.60 -16.99 6.93
CA ALA A 227 -10.79 -18.43 6.99
C ALA A 227 -9.58 -19.04 7.71
N GLU A 228 -9.71 -19.32 8.99
CA GLU A 228 -8.82 -20.26 9.68
C GLU A 228 -9.30 -21.68 9.35
N SER A 229 -8.37 -22.61 9.14
CA SER A 229 -8.57 -24.02 8.81
C SER A 229 -9.88 -24.62 9.40
N GLY A 230 -10.97 -24.49 8.65
CA GLY A 230 -12.27 -25.07 9.00
C GLY A 230 -13.18 -24.23 9.90
N THR A 231 -12.77 -23.07 10.38
CA THR A 231 -13.61 -22.16 11.19
C THR A 231 -13.50 -20.74 10.64
N THR A 232 -14.65 -20.16 10.29
CA THR A 232 -14.72 -18.75 9.86
C THR A 232 -14.68 -17.87 11.11
N ARG A 233 -13.66 -17.06 11.28
CA ARG A 233 -13.58 -16.07 12.35
C ARG A 233 -13.89 -14.68 11.79
N LEU A 234 -14.91 -14.04 12.36
CA LEU A 234 -15.19 -12.63 12.12
C LEU A 234 -14.22 -11.80 12.95
N VAL A 235 -13.36 -11.02 12.28
CA VAL A 235 -12.50 -10.07 12.95
C VAL A 235 -13.15 -8.70 12.81
N PRO A 236 -13.58 -8.07 13.92
CA PRO A 236 -14.10 -6.71 13.88
C PRO A 236 -13.03 -5.77 13.33
N LEU A 237 -13.43 -4.80 12.54
CA LEU A 237 -12.63 -3.62 12.29
C LEU A 237 -12.55 -2.86 13.62
N ASP A 238 -11.53 -3.17 14.41
CA ASP A 238 -11.31 -2.46 15.66
C ASP A 238 -10.60 -1.14 15.34
N THR A 239 -11.40 -0.09 15.19
CA THR A 239 -10.91 1.29 15.09
C THR A 239 -10.40 1.80 16.44
N SER A 240 -10.59 1.03 17.52
CA SER A 240 -10.13 1.33 18.88
C SER A 240 -8.83 0.57 19.22
N VAL A 241 -8.00 0.20 18.24
CA VAL A 241 -6.69 -0.38 18.55
C VAL A 241 -5.97 0.58 19.49
N PRO A 242 -5.57 0.13 20.70
CA PRO A 242 -4.90 0.98 21.64
C PRO A 242 -3.68 1.59 20.96
N ARG A 243 -3.49 2.89 21.14
CA ARG A 243 -2.21 3.53 20.83
C ARG A 243 -1.13 2.58 21.27
N VAL A 244 -0.22 2.19 20.38
CA VAL A 244 1.01 1.54 20.79
C VAL A 244 1.80 2.62 21.51
N ALA A 245 1.43 2.86 22.77
CA ALA A 245 2.19 3.66 23.68
C ALA A 245 3.41 2.83 24.12
N GLU A 246 4.34 2.62 23.22
CA GLU A 246 5.71 2.32 23.60
C GLU A 246 6.48 3.63 23.56
N THR A 247 6.23 4.46 24.56
CA THR A 247 7.14 5.53 24.97
C THR A 247 8.41 4.89 25.52
N HIS A 248 9.31 4.49 24.65
CA HIS A 248 10.70 4.28 25.02
C HIS A 248 11.51 5.33 24.29
N ALA A 249 12.08 6.26 25.05
CA ALA A 249 13.17 7.09 24.57
C ALA A 249 14.26 6.11 24.06
N ARG A 250 14.35 5.94 22.74
CA ARG A 250 15.20 4.93 22.12
C ARG A 250 16.63 5.44 21.98
N ALA A 251 17.36 5.52 23.09
CA ALA A 251 18.81 5.77 23.07
C ALA A 251 19.61 4.62 22.41
N ASP A 252 18.96 3.50 22.09
CA ASP A 252 19.56 2.27 21.57
C ASP A 252 19.24 2.00 20.08
N VAL A 253 18.55 2.91 19.41
CA VAL A 253 18.22 2.78 17.99
C VAL A 253 19.24 3.54 17.13
N VAL A 254 19.94 2.82 16.28
CA VAL A 254 20.87 3.40 15.29
C VAL A 254 20.16 3.40 13.94
N TYR A 255 20.05 4.58 13.35
CA TYR A 255 19.53 4.78 12.00
C TYR A 255 20.68 4.64 11.00
N ILE A 256 20.53 3.75 10.03
CA ILE A 256 21.43 3.64 8.90
C ILE A 256 20.62 3.95 7.65
N SER A 257 20.92 5.08 7.00
CA SER A 257 20.41 5.35 5.65
C SER A 257 21.31 4.58 4.67
N VAL A 258 20.71 3.80 3.79
CA VAL A 258 21.40 3.16 2.68
C VAL A 258 21.00 3.96 1.44
N ASP A 259 21.93 4.84 1.02
CA ASP A 259 21.83 5.62 -0.22
C ASP A 259 22.05 4.73 -1.45
#